data_403b64529b47b20ca3c459556730f98e
#
_entry.id   403b64529b47b20ca3c459556730f98e
#
_cell.length_a   1.000
_cell.length_b   1.000
_cell.length_c   1.000
_cell.angle_alpha   90.00
_cell.angle_beta   90.00
_cell.angle_gamma   90.00
#
_symmetry.space_group_name_H-M   'P 1'
#
loop_
_entity.id
_entity.type
_entity.pdbx_description
1 polymer ?
#
loop_
_entity_poly.entity_id
_entity_poly.type
_entity_poly.pdbx_seq_one_letter_code
_entity_poly.pdbx_strand_id
1 'polypeptide(L)'
;MVSKMQGQHIYQPKLFVQIDLEKLIPQNHLLRRIDKILDLSFVRDLTKDYYCQNNGRPSIDPELFFRVILIGYIFNIDSDRRLCEELRYNLAYRWYCKLEIDDFTPDHSSLSRIRDRYGAKTFEIFFDKVVDLCANQGLVKGERIITDGTLIEADASIDFMVNKDPEKVGAEIKNRNDVTAPLPSKKLSNKTHISKTDTDSSLAKKEGSPRNLKYKAHISIDADSRVILDSKITTGSLHETQVYLDRIFYIKNKYQLPISVVIADRGYGSAENIQFLQSQNITTYIPLFSSRSGKVVKLEEQGFIFDDRNNEYTCSQGKALLPRIINRNGTIYKSKATDCADCLVQTNCPANLRKYSQHIRHIFRSHNQKFFETEQQRMQKFLFQGSLKERMWKIEGINAEAKNRHGLKRAKYRGLEKVQIQANMIGAVLNIKRLVAALHALFTVILAWLAIICNSLTLINRVYPNNG
;
A
#
# COMPACT_ATOMS: atom_id res chain seq x y z
N MET A 1 21.09 -55.54 11.49
CA MET A 1 21.64 -55.52 10.11
C MET A 1 21.27 -54.18 9.49
N VAL A 2 22.25 -53.36 9.15
CA VAL A 2 21.99 -52.09 8.44
C VAL A 2 21.72 -52.46 6.98
N SER A 3 20.64 -51.93 6.41
CA SER A 3 20.31 -52.11 4.98
C SER A 3 21.47 -51.60 4.12
N LYS A 4 21.88 -52.38 3.08
CA LYS A 4 22.97 -52.00 2.13
C LYS A 4 22.69 -50.67 1.41
N MET A 5 21.43 -50.17 1.44
CA MET A 5 21.01 -48.89 0.82
C MET A 5 20.92 -47.73 1.83
N GLN A 6 21.16 -47.99 3.12
CA GLN A 6 21.13 -46.96 4.15
C GLN A 6 22.49 -46.29 4.23
N GLY A 7 22.54 -45.01 3.91
CA GLY A 7 23.74 -44.20 4.04
C GLY A 7 24.17 -44.03 5.49
N GLN A 8 25.49 -44.09 5.73
CA GLN A 8 26.08 -43.79 7.03
C GLN A 8 26.88 -42.50 6.94
N HIS A 9 26.62 -41.54 7.87
CA HIS A 9 27.41 -40.32 8.00
C HIS A 9 28.48 -40.55 9.08
N ILE A 10 29.74 -40.55 8.65
CA ILE A 10 30.89 -40.61 9.57
C ILE A 10 31.37 -39.17 9.80
N TYR A 11 31.16 -38.67 11.01
CA TYR A 11 31.63 -37.34 11.41
C TYR A 11 33.10 -37.41 11.79
N GLN A 12 33.96 -36.74 11.01
CA GLN A 12 35.35 -36.52 11.34
C GLN A 12 35.61 -35.00 11.45
N PRO A 13 35.85 -34.47 12.65
CA PRO A 13 36.16 -33.06 12.82
C PRO A 13 37.52 -32.74 12.10
N LYS A 14 37.47 -31.66 11.30
CA LYS A 14 38.70 -31.16 10.65
C LYS A 14 39.27 -30.05 11.53
N LEU A 15 40.63 -30.07 11.72
CA LEU A 15 41.34 -29.08 12.52
C LEU A 15 41.37 -27.70 11.82
N PHE A 16 41.48 -27.74 10.51
CA PHE A 16 41.51 -26.54 9.65
C PHE A 16 40.61 -26.72 8.46
N VAL A 17 39.84 -25.70 8.12
CA VAL A 17 39.04 -25.64 6.90
C VAL A 17 39.28 -24.28 6.27
N GLN A 18 39.80 -24.27 5.07
CA GLN A 18 39.88 -23.05 4.26
C GLN A 18 38.50 -22.78 3.64
N ILE A 19 37.89 -21.65 3.99
CA ILE A 19 36.60 -21.26 3.50
C ILE A 19 36.75 -20.03 2.59
N ASP A 20 36.26 -20.16 1.37
CA ASP A 20 36.13 -19.07 0.40
C ASP A 20 34.61 -18.80 0.19
N LEU A 21 34.12 -17.72 0.78
CA LEU A 21 32.69 -17.37 0.71
C LEU A 21 32.24 -17.13 -0.72
N GLU A 22 33.15 -16.61 -1.58
CA GLU A 22 32.85 -16.36 -2.99
C GLU A 22 32.55 -17.66 -3.75
N LYS A 23 33.28 -18.72 -3.46
CA LYS A 23 33.05 -20.05 -4.06
C LYS A 23 31.91 -20.83 -3.43
N LEU A 24 31.70 -20.61 -2.14
CA LEU A 24 30.69 -21.38 -1.36
C LEU A 24 29.27 -20.98 -1.69
N ILE A 25 29.00 -19.66 -1.91
CA ILE A 25 27.65 -19.19 -2.21
C ILE A 25 27.29 -19.50 -3.69
N PRO A 26 26.17 -20.20 -3.96
CA PRO A 26 25.78 -20.54 -5.33
C PRO A 26 25.63 -19.31 -6.25
N GLN A 27 26.03 -19.41 -7.50
CA GLN A 27 25.97 -18.31 -8.48
C GLN A 27 24.53 -17.83 -8.75
N ASN A 28 23.53 -18.70 -8.59
CA ASN A 28 22.12 -18.39 -8.75
C ASN A 28 21.45 -17.87 -7.47
N HIS A 29 22.18 -17.67 -6.37
CA HIS A 29 21.62 -17.18 -5.11
C HIS A 29 21.04 -15.77 -5.26
N LEU A 30 19.88 -15.50 -4.62
CA LEU A 30 19.18 -14.22 -4.73
C LEU A 30 20.06 -13.01 -4.37
N LEU A 31 20.84 -13.11 -3.29
CA LEU A 31 21.71 -12.03 -2.84
C LEU A 31 22.80 -11.70 -3.85
N ARG A 32 23.32 -12.69 -4.61
CA ARG A 32 24.27 -12.41 -5.72
C ARG A 32 23.63 -11.61 -6.84
N ARG A 33 22.39 -11.94 -7.19
CA ARG A 33 21.65 -11.20 -8.22
C ARG A 33 21.39 -9.77 -7.78
N ILE A 34 21.05 -9.57 -6.50
CA ILE A 34 20.85 -8.23 -5.93
C ILE A 34 22.17 -7.45 -5.90
N ASP A 35 23.27 -8.05 -5.43
CA ASP A 35 24.57 -7.40 -5.32
C ASP A 35 25.12 -6.91 -6.68
N LYS A 36 24.79 -7.62 -7.78
CA LYS A 36 25.18 -7.25 -9.15
C LYS A 36 24.46 -6.01 -9.70
N ILE A 37 23.26 -5.71 -9.21
CA ILE A 37 22.41 -4.64 -9.76
C ILE A 37 22.21 -3.45 -8.82
N LEU A 38 22.44 -3.66 -7.52
CA LEU A 38 22.23 -2.64 -6.49
C LEU A 38 23.59 -2.17 -5.96
N ASP A 39 24.09 -1.09 -6.55
CA ASP A 39 25.21 -0.35 -5.96
C ASP A 39 24.71 0.47 -4.79
N LEU A 40 25.30 0.24 -3.63
CA LEU A 40 24.96 0.95 -2.37
C LEU A 40 25.98 2.05 -2.02
N SER A 41 26.95 2.35 -2.86
CA SER A 41 27.97 3.38 -2.60
C SER A 41 27.36 4.76 -2.28
N PHE A 42 26.23 5.10 -2.93
CA PHE A 42 25.53 6.37 -2.71
C PHE A 42 25.05 6.60 -1.26
N VAL A 43 24.88 5.54 -0.45
CA VAL A 43 24.39 5.71 0.93
C VAL A 43 25.41 6.41 1.83
N ARG A 44 26.70 6.36 1.47
CA ARG A 44 27.77 7.07 2.19
C ARG A 44 27.59 8.58 2.06
N ASP A 45 27.37 9.06 0.83
CA ASP A 45 27.09 10.48 0.56
C ASP A 45 25.74 10.91 1.17
N LEU A 46 24.74 10.06 1.08
CA LEU A 46 23.42 10.30 1.66
C LEU A 46 23.46 10.50 3.18
N THR A 47 24.39 9.84 3.85
CA THR A 47 24.42 9.81 5.32
C THR A 47 25.58 10.58 5.95
N LYS A 48 26.51 11.13 5.17
CA LYS A 48 27.73 11.79 5.68
C LYS A 48 27.45 12.88 6.72
N ASP A 49 26.40 13.67 6.55
CA ASP A 49 26.05 14.80 7.41
C ASP A 49 25.53 14.37 8.80
N TYR A 50 25.24 13.08 8.98
CA TYR A 50 24.87 12.53 10.31
C TYR A 50 26.08 12.15 11.15
N TYR A 51 27.32 12.33 10.66
CA TYR A 51 28.55 11.92 11.32
C TYR A 51 29.50 13.09 11.59
N CYS A 52 30.12 13.08 12.75
CA CYS A 52 31.16 14.03 13.08
C CYS A 52 32.47 13.64 12.39
N GLN A 53 33.26 14.62 11.92
CA GLN A 53 34.50 14.37 11.20
C GLN A 53 35.60 13.79 12.08
N ASN A 54 35.74 14.27 13.33
CA ASN A 54 36.93 14.04 14.14
C ASN A 54 36.62 13.64 15.60
N ASN A 55 35.41 13.18 15.93
CA ASN A 55 35.04 12.86 17.30
C ASN A 55 34.29 11.53 17.41
N GLY A 56 34.70 10.69 18.36
CA GLY A 56 34.04 9.45 18.72
C GLY A 56 34.62 8.20 18.05
N ARG A 57 34.12 7.03 18.48
CA ARG A 57 34.47 5.74 17.86
C ARG A 57 33.85 5.66 16.46
N PRO A 58 34.57 5.10 15.46
CA PRO A 58 33.99 4.85 14.13
C PRO A 58 32.67 4.08 14.23
N SER A 59 31.67 4.58 13.53
CA SER A 59 30.36 3.95 13.44
C SER A 59 30.36 2.74 12.52
N ILE A 60 29.31 1.92 12.56
CA ILE A 60 29.05 0.93 11.53
C ILE A 60 28.99 1.66 10.18
N ASP A 61 29.64 1.09 9.17
CA ASP A 61 29.60 1.58 7.81
C ASP A 61 28.14 1.69 7.32
N PRO A 62 27.71 2.84 6.77
CA PRO A 62 26.36 3.03 6.22
C PRO A 62 25.98 1.97 5.17
N GLU A 63 26.92 1.54 4.32
CA GLU A 63 26.66 0.50 3.34
C GLU A 63 26.37 -0.85 4.00
N LEU A 64 27.18 -1.23 5.00
CA LEU A 64 26.94 -2.43 5.80
C LEU A 64 25.57 -2.36 6.49
N PHE A 65 25.22 -1.20 7.07
CA PHE A 65 23.93 -1.00 7.72
C PHE A 65 22.77 -1.27 6.74
N PHE A 66 22.78 -0.67 5.53
CA PHE A 66 21.71 -0.88 4.56
C PHE A 66 21.67 -2.33 4.04
N ARG A 67 22.82 -2.99 3.85
CA ARG A 67 22.89 -4.41 3.49
C ARG A 67 22.22 -5.28 4.55
N VAL A 68 22.50 -5.05 5.82
CA VAL A 68 21.90 -5.79 6.94
C VAL A 68 20.37 -5.55 6.99
N ILE A 69 19.92 -4.29 6.88
CA ILE A 69 18.49 -3.96 6.90
C ILE A 69 17.76 -4.59 5.69
N LEU A 70 18.36 -4.59 4.49
CA LEU A 70 17.80 -5.25 3.31
C LEU A 70 17.60 -6.75 3.55
N ILE A 71 18.58 -7.46 4.12
CA ILE A 71 18.44 -8.88 4.50
C ILE A 71 17.20 -9.06 5.38
N GLY A 72 17.03 -8.22 6.40
CA GLY A 72 15.89 -8.30 7.31
C GLY A 72 14.54 -8.24 6.58
N TYR A 73 14.40 -7.33 5.60
CA TYR A 73 13.16 -7.19 4.84
C TYR A 73 13.02 -8.23 3.71
N ILE A 74 14.12 -8.64 3.06
CA ILE A 74 14.10 -9.68 2.01
C ILE A 74 13.64 -11.02 2.57
N PHE A 75 14.17 -11.42 3.73
CA PHE A 75 13.93 -12.73 4.35
C PHE A 75 12.90 -12.68 5.48
N ASN A 76 12.22 -11.52 5.66
CA ASN A 76 11.20 -11.33 6.68
C ASN A 76 11.66 -11.66 8.11
N ILE A 77 12.85 -11.21 8.46
CA ILE A 77 13.36 -11.30 9.83
C ILE A 77 12.82 -10.09 10.60
N ASP A 78 11.88 -10.33 11.50
CA ASP A 78 11.07 -9.29 12.15
C ASP A 78 11.77 -8.61 13.34
N SER A 79 12.80 -9.24 13.92
CA SER A 79 13.54 -8.74 15.08
C SER A 79 14.97 -8.35 14.69
N ASP A 80 15.38 -7.13 15.05
CA ASP A 80 16.76 -6.69 14.85
C ASP A 80 17.77 -7.57 15.61
N ARG A 81 17.37 -8.11 16.78
CA ARG A 81 18.19 -9.07 17.53
C ARG A 81 18.40 -10.36 16.75
N ARG A 82 17.31 -10.94 16.25
CA ARG A 82 17.37 -12.13 15.42
C ARG A 82 18.14 -11.89 14.11
N LEU A 83 17.97 -10.71 13.51
CA LEU A 83 18.72 -10.34 12.30
C LEU A 83 20.22 -10.33 12.54
N CYS A 84 20.69 -9.75 13.65
CA CYS A 84 22.11 -9.76 14.00
C CYS A 84 22.64 -11.16 14.35
N GLU A 85 21.80 -12.00 14.97
CA GLU A 85 22.12 -13.40 15.25
C GLU A 85 22.24 -14.21 13.96
N GLU A 86 21.25 -14.10 13.07
CA GLU A 86 21.27 -14.75 11.74
C GLU A 86 22.47 -14.31 10.90
N LEU A 87 22.82 -13.00 10.92
CA LEU A 87 23.99 -12.48 10.25
C LEU A 87 25.28 -13.13 10.76
N ARG A 88 25.34 -13.47 12.04
CA ARG A 88 26.52 -14.10 12.66
C ARG A 88 26.80 -15.48 12.09
N TYR A 89 25.77 -16.28 11.79
CA TYR A 89 25.89 -17.68 11.44
C TYR A 89 25.60 -18.00 9.97
N ASN A 90 24.90 -17.12 9.26
CA ASN A 90 24.53 -17.37 7.86
C ASN A 90 25.63 -16.85 6.91
N LEU A 91 26.31 -17.76 6.24
CA LEU A 91 27.42 -17.43 5.34
C LEU A 91 26.99 -16.59 4.13
N ALA A 92 25.78 -16.80 3.60
CA ALA A 92 25.26 -15.99 2.50
C ALA A 92 24.98 -14.54 2.93
N TYR A 93 24.55 -14.33 4.17
CA TYR A 93 24.33 -12.97 4.70
C TYR A 93 25.67 -12.27 4.95
N ARG A 94 26.66 -12.98 5.51
CA ARG A 94 28.01 -12.45 5.69
C ARG A 94 28.63 -12.05 4.35
N TRP A 95 28.59 -12.95 3.36
CA TRP A 95 29.06 -12.66 2.02
C TRP A 95 28.41 -11.40 1.42
N TYR A 96 27.08 -11.28 1.50
CA TYR A 96 26.36 -10.12 0.99
C TYR A 96 26.71 -8.84 1.76
N CYS A 97 26.97 -8.93 3.04
CA CYS A 97 27.40 -7.82 3.91
C CYS A 97 28.90 -7.51 3.77
N LYS A 98 29.64 -8.21 2.93
CA LYS A 98 31.10 -8.06 2.77
C LYS A 98 31.86 -8.28 4.09
N LEU A 99 31.42 -9.26 4.88
CA LEU A 99 32.02 -9.67 6.14
C LEU A 99 32.70 -11.03 5.98
N GLU A 100 33.94 -11.13 6.44
CA GLU A 100 34.65 -12.41 6.59
C GLU A 100 34.09 -13.20 7.77
N ILE A 101 34.51 -14.47 7.92
CA ILE A 101 33.96 -15.38 8.96
C ILE A 101 34.26 -14.90 10.36
N ASP A 102 35.42 -14.30 10.57
CA ASP A 102 35.92 -13.78 11.84
C ASP A 102 35.56 -12.31 12.11
N ASP A 103 34.98 -11.59 11.13
CA ASP A 103 34.56 -10.22 11.32
C ASP A 103 33.44 -10.08 12.36
N PHE A 104 33.48 -8.97 13.11
CA PHE A 104 32.42 -8.62 14.06
C PHE A 104 31.15 -8.22 13.35
N THR A 105 30.03 -8.80 13.79
CA THR A 105 28.70 -8.41 13.33
C THR A 105 28.13 -7.27 14.15
N PRO A 106 27.31 -6.38 13.55
CA PRO A 106 26.62 -5.32 14.27
C PRO A 106 25.75 -5.82 15.43
N ASP A 107 25.67 -5.04 16.50
CA ASP A 107 24.69 -5.27 17.56
C ASP A 107 23.34 -4.64 17.23
N HIS A 108 22.26 -5.29 17.66
CA HIS A 108 20.88 -4.84 17.40
C HIS A 108 20.56 -3.43 17.92
N SER A 109 21.17 -3.05 19.06
CA SER A 109 20.97 -1.69 19.61
C SER A 109 21.61 -0.62 18.72
N SER A 110 22.71 -0.96 18.04
CA SER A 110 23.35 -0.08 17.07
C SER A 110 22.49 0.12 15.83
N LEU A 111 21.85 -0.93 15.33
CA LEU A 111 20.92 -0.83 14.18
C LEU A 111 19.74 0.11 14.51
N SER A 112 19.17 -0.01 15.71
CA SER A 112 18.08 0.88 16.14
C SER A 112 18.53 2.33 16.24
N ARG A 113 19.69 2.60 16.87
CA ARG A 113 20.23 3.96 17.00
C ARG A 113 20.58 4.61 15.67
N ILE A 114 21.12 3.85 14.73
CA ILE A 114 21.44 4.35 13.38
C ILE A 114 20.15 4.67 12.64
N ARG A 115 19.14 3.80 12.71
CA ARG A 115 17.82 4.04 12.11
C ARG A 115 17.19 5.32 12.64
N ASP A 116 17.22 5.52 13.94
CA ASP A 116 16.67 6.73 14.57
C ASP A 116 17.46 8.00 14.17
N ARG A 117 18.77 7.89 14.01
CA ARG A 117 19.65 8.98 13.55
C ARG A 117 19.34 9.39 12.10
N TYR A 118 19.14 8.43 11.21
CA TYR A 118 18.87 8.70 9.79
C TYR A 118 17.45 9.23 9.55
N GLY A 119 16.48 8.84 10.38
CA GLY A 119 15.08 9.26 10.23
C GLY A 119 14.41 8.80 8.93
N ALA A 120 13.12 9.04 8.82
CA ALA A 120 12.31 8.55 7.69
C ALA A 120 12.75 9.08 6.33
N LYS A 121 13.30 10.30 6.27
CA LYS A 121 13.70 10.94 5.01
C LYS A 121 14.83 10.21 4.29
N THR A 122 15.83 9.71 5.01
CA THR A 122 16.93 8.93 4.43
C THR A 122 16.43 7.65 3.77
N PHE A 123 15.49 6.96 4.42
CA PHE A 123 14.87 5.75 3.87
C PHE A 123 13.91 6.03 2.71
N GLU A 124 13.30 7.21 2.67
CA GLU A 124 12.54 7.67 1.51
C GLU A 124 13.48 7.87 0.30
N ILE A 125 14.60 8.56 0.48
CA ILE A 125 15.59 8.75 -0.59
C ILE A 125 16.17 7.41 -1.06
N PHE A 126 16.40 6.48 -0.13
CA PHE A 126 16.82 5.12 -0.50
C PHE A 126 15.77 4.42 -1.38
N PHE A 127 14.50 4.49 -0.99
CA PHE A 127 13.39 3.94 -1.80
C PHE A 127 13.35 4.58 -3.19
N ASP A 128 13.50 5.91 -3.27
CA ASP A 128 13.50 6.64 -4.53
C ASP A 128 14.62 6.20 -5.46
N LYS A 129 15.83 6.00 -4.93
CA LYS A 129 16.96 5.47 -5.73
C LYS A 129 16.67 4.10 -6.32
N VAL A 130 15.94 3.26 -5.59
CA VAL A 130 15.50 1.96 -6.13
C VAL A 130 14.43 2.12 -7.22
N VAL A 131 13.52 3.10 -7.09
CA VAL A 131 12.56 3.44 -8.16
C VAL A 131 13.31 3.95 -9.39
N ASP A 132 14.28 4.84 -9.22
CA ASP A 132 15.13 5.35 -10.31
C ASP A 132 15.87 4.21 -11.04
N LEU A 133 16.41 3.23 -10.30
CA LEU A 133 17.02 2.05 -10.90
C LEU A 133 16.03 1.26 -11.77
N CYS A 134 14.79 1.08 -11.30
CA CYS A 134 13.75 0.43 -12.09
C CYS A 134 13.38 1.26 -13.34
N ALA A 135 13.29 2.57 -13.21
CA ALA A 135 13.00 3.47 -14.33
C ALA A 135 14.10 3.48 -15.38
N ASN A 136 15.37 3.53 -14.96
CA ASN A 136 16.54 3.48 -15.85
C ASN A 136 16.65 2.16 -16.64
N GLN A 137 16.08 1.08 -16.11
CA GLN A 137 15.95 -0.21 -16.83
C GLN A 137 14.64 -0.31 -17.66
N GLY A 138 13.90 0.80 -17.82
CA GLY A 138 12.70 0.85 -18.64
C GLY A 138 11.47 0.14 -18.05
N LEU A 139 11.52 -0.20 -16.76
CA LEU A 139 10.38 -0.87 -16.10
C LEU A 139 9.24 0.09 -15.78
N VAL A 140 9.52 1.38 -15.56
CA VAL A 140 8.51 2.38 -15.21
C VAL A 140 8.08 3.14 -16.46
N LYS A 141 6.85 2.95 -16.90
CA LYS A 141 6.23 3.75 -17.97
C LYS A 141 5.53 4.99 -17.42
N GLY A 142 4.88 4.85 -16.27
CA GLY A 142 4.26 5.94 -15.54
C GLY A 142 2.99 6.52 -16.17
N GLU A 143 2.46 5.93 -17.24
CA GLU A 143 1.22 6.39 -17.89
C GLU A 143 -0.02 6.01 -17.08
N ARG A 144 0.01 4.81 -16.48
CA ARG A 144 -1.13 4.20 -15.80
C ARG A 144 -0.75 3.84 -14.36
N ILE A 145 -1.43 4.44 -13.40
CA ILE A 145 -1.16 4.24 -11.96
C ILE A 145 -2.31 3.49 -11.32
N ILE A 146 -2.00 2.45 -10.56
CA ILE A 146 -2.95 1.73 -9.71
C ILE A 146 -2.67 2.07 -8.26
N THR A 147 -3.69 2.48 -7.51
CA THR A 147 -3.58 2.78 -6.07
C THR A 147 -4.52 1.92 -5.26
N ASP A 148 -4.05 1.48 -4.09
CA ASP A 148 -4.85 0.74 -3.11
C ASP A 148 -4.42 1.06 -1.68
N GLY A 149 -5.38 0.96 -0.75
CA GLY A 149 -5.16 1.14 0.67
C GLY A 149 -5.16 -0.19 1.42
N THR A 150 -4.13 -0.42 2.24
CA THR A 150 -4.09 -1.62 3.06
C THR A 150 -3.86 -1.31 4.53
N LEU A 151 -4.62 -1.93 5.43
CA LEU A 151 -4.48 -1.75 6.87
C LEU A 151 -3.30 -2.57 7.41
N ILE A 152 -2.56 -1.97 8.33
CA ILE A 152 -1.42 -2.53 9.06
C ILE A 152 -1.79 -2.54 10.54
N GLU A 153 -1.63 -3.63 11.24
CA GLU A 153 -1.88 -3.68 12.69
C GLU A 153 -0.80 -2.91 13.43
N ALA A 154 -1.19 -2.02 14.34
CA ALA A 154 -0.25 -1.28 15.17
C ALA A 154 0.38 -2.19 16.24
N ASP A 155 1.58 -1.85 16.70
CA ASP A 155 2.21 -2.48 17.84
C ASP A 155 1.72 -1.86 19.16
N ALA A 156 0.41 -1.90 19.35
CA ALA A 156 -0.26 -1.35 20.55
C ALA A 156 -1.57 -2.10 20.81
N SER A 157 -1.95 -2.22 22.09
CA SER A 157 -3.22 -2.81 22.49
C SER A 157 -4.29 -1.74 22.71
N ILE A 158 -5.55 -2.09 22.41
CA ILE A 158 -6.72 -1.28 22.70
C ILE A 158 -6.86 -1.01 24.20
N ASP A 159 -6.40 -1.93 25.05
CA ASP A 159 -6.50 -1.84 26.50
C ASP A 159 -5.72 -0.65 27.09
N PHE A 160 -4.73 -0.16 26.35
CA PHE A 160 -3.94 1.02 26.72
C PHE A 160 -4.43 2.32 26.11
N MET A 161 -5.66 2.35 25.59
CA MET A 161 -6.28 3.60 25.17
C MET A 161 -6.73 4.43 26.36
N VAL A 162 -6.46 5.73 26.29
CA VAL A 162 -6.83 6.72 27.32
C VAL A 162 -7.68 7.83 26.69
N ASN A 163 -8.50 8.49 27.51
CA ASN A 163 -9.23 9.67 27.08
C ASN A 163 -8.27 10.81 26.71
N LYS A 164 -8.57 11.57 25.68
CA LYS A 164 -7.78 12.76 25.27
C LYS A 164 -7.94 13.91 26.24
N ASP A 165 -9.03 13.95 26.98
CA ASP A 165 -9.35 14.95 27.98
C ASP A 165 -8.70 14.54 29.33
N PRO A 166 -7.70 15.29 29.84
CA PRO A 166 -6.99 14.94 31.07
C PRO A 166 -7.90 14.82 32.29
N GLU A 167 -8.97 15.63 32.40
CA GLU A 167 -9.91 15.59 33.52
C GLU A 167 -10.70 14.28 33.55
N LYS A 168 -11.02 13.73 32.39
CA LYS A 168 -11.74 12.45 32.28
C LYS A 168 -10.83 11.24 32.51
N VAL A 169 -9.53 11.35 32.25
CA VAL A 169 -8.56 10.29 32.55
C VAL A 169 -8.58 9.92 34.03
N GLY A 170 -8.59 10.93 34.93
CA GLY A 170 -8.62 10.71 36.36
C GLY A 170 -9.91 10.01 36.84
N ALA A 171 -11.05 10.31 36.24
CA ALA A 171 -12.33 9.67 36.53
C ALA A 171 -12.39 8.22 36.01
N GLU A 172 -11.85 7.95 34.83
CA GLU A 172 -11.78 6.60 34.26
C GLU A 172 -10.86 5.68 35.07
N ILE A 173 -9.74 6.21 35.62
CA ILE A 173 -8.82 5.48 36.48
C ILE A 173 -9.44 5.18 37.85
N LYS A 174 -10.16 6.15 38.44
CA LYS A 174 -10.85 5.97 39.74
C LYS A 174 -12.00 4.94 39.67
N ASN A 175 -12.67 4.84 38.54
CA ASN A 175 -13.75 3.85 38.32
C ASN A 175 -13.23 2.45 37.96
N ARG A 176 -11.94 2.27 37.82
CA ARG A 176 -11.28 0.97 37.64
C ARG A 176 -10.88 0.38 39.00
N ASN A 177 -11.85 -0.14 39.74
CA ASN A 177 -11.56 -1.00 40.89
C ASN A 177 -10.98 -2.36 40.48
N ASP A 178 -10.91 -2.63 39.17
CA ASP A 178 -10.30 -3.81 38.59
C ASP A 178 -9.39 -3.39 37.42
N VAL A 179 -8.10 -3.32 37.66
CA VAL A 179 -7.06 -2.92 36.67
C VAL A 179 -6.95 -3.96 35.53
N THR A 180 -7.61 -5.10 35.67
CA THR A 180 -7.55 -6.22 34.73
C THR A 180 -8.72 -6.32 33.75
N ALA A 181 -9.80 -5.57 33.96
CA ALA A 181 -10.94 -5.62 33.05
C ALA A 181 -10.74 -4.74 31.81
N PRO A 182 -10.79 -5.30 30.59
CA PRO A 182 -10.68 -4.50 29.36
C PRO A 182 -11.85 -3.52 29.25
N LEU A 183 -11.57 -2.28 28.80
CA LEU A 183 -12.62 -1.31 28.49
C LEU A 183 -13.59 -1.89 27.48
N PRO A 184 -14.91 -1.79 27.67
CA PRO A 184 -15.87 -2.26 26.71
C PRO A 184 -15.62 -1.54 25.37
N SER A 185 -15.21 -2.29 24.36
CA SER A 185 -14.79 -1.79 23.04
C SER A 185 -15.83 -0.91 22.32
N LYS A 186 -17.10 -0.97 22.74
CA LYS A 186 -18.20 -0.15 22.22
C LYS A 186 -18.15 1.34 22.60
N LYS A 187 -17.41 1.72 23.66
CA LYS A 187 -17.30 3.11 24.12
C LYS A 187 -16.08 3.85 23.56
N LEU A 188 -15.11 3.15 23.01
CA LEU A 188 -13.89 3.76 22.49
C LEU A 188 -14.14 4.44 21.14
N SER A 189 -13.63 5.66 20.97
CA SER A 189 -13.73 6.43 19.73
C SER A 189 -12.43 7.20 19.47
N ASN A 190 -12.00 7.29 18.22
CA ASN A 190 -10.84 8.11 17.82
C ASN A 190 -11.03 9.60 18.12
N LYS A 191 -12.26 10.06 18.32
CA LYS A 191 -12.55 11.45 18.70
C LYS A 191 -12.18 11.72 20.15
N THR A 192 -12.42 10.76 21.03
CA THR A 192 -12.31 10.91 22.49
C THR A 192 -11.14 10.18 23.11
N HIS A 193 -10.57 9.18 22.43
CA HIS A 193 -9.51 8.32 22.97
C HIS A 193 -8.30 8.27 22.05
N ILE A 194 -7.14 8.05 22.66
CA ILE A 194 -5.84 7.88 21.99
C ILE A 194 -5.08 6.72 22.65
N SER A 195 -4.25 6.03 21.89
CA SER A 195 -3.35 5.02 22.47
C SER A 195 -2.23 5.69 23.25
N LYS A 196 -2.00 5.27 24.48
CA LYS A 196 -0.86 5.72 25.29
C LYS A 196 0.46 5.19 24.76
N THR A 197 0.45 4.01 24.16
CA THR A 197 1.64 3.31 23.69
C THR A 197 2.08 3.78 22.30
N ASP A 198 1.10 4.12 21.43
CA ASP A 198 1.34 4.52 20.05
C ASP A 198 0.27 5.57 19.64
N THR A 199 0.60 6.83 19.85
CA THR A 199 -0.33 7.97 19.69
C THR A 199 -0.76 8.21 18.26
N ASP A 200 0.00 7.75 17.27
CA ASP A 200 -0.27 7.93 15.84
C ASP A 200 -1.19 6.83 15.28
N SER A 201 -1.32 5.71 16.01
CA SER A 201 -2.24 4.64 15.62
C SER A 201 -3.69 5.04 15.92
N SER A 202 -4.64 4.49 15.19
CA SER A 202 -6.06 4.75 15.41
C SER A 202 -6.93 3.51 15.25
N LEU A 203 -8.09 3.54 15.89
CA LEU A 203 -9.08 2.49 15.75
C LEU A 203 -9.60 2.45 14.31
N ALA A 204 -9.38 1.33 13.65
CA ALA A 204 -9.90 1.03 12.33
C ALA A 204 -10.46 -0.38 12.27
N LYS A 205 -11.45 -0.61 11.39
CA LYS A 205 -12.10 -1.89 11.18
C LYS A 205 -12.05 -2.24 9.70
N LYS A 206 -11.64 -3.44 9.37
CA LYS A 206 -11.89 -4.04 8.06
C LYS A 206 -13.12 -4.95 8.20
N GLU A 207 -13.93 -5.02 7.16
CA GLU A 207 -15.06 -5.95 7.13
C GLU A 207 -14.59 -7.39 7.43
N GLY A 208 -15.32 -8.10 8.30
CA GLY A 208 -14.94 -9.44 8.75
C GLY A 208 -13.81 -9.52 9.79
N SER A 209 -13.21 -8.37 10.23
CA SER A 209 -12.16 -8.37 11.27
C SER A 209 -12.54 -7.53 12.48
N PRO A 210 -12.00 -7.83 13.69
CA PRO A 210 -12.25 -7.00 14.86
C PRO A 210 -11.66 -5.59 14.67
N ARG A 211 -12.31 -4.63 15.35
CA ARG A 211 -11.80 -3.26 15.43
C ARG A 211 -10.55 -3.25 16.30
N ASN A 212 -9.46 -2.69 15.77
CA ASN A 212 -8.17 -2.64 16.47
C ASN A 212 -7.42 -1.35 16.10
N LEU A 213 -6.34 -1.05 16.83
CA LEU A 213 -5.40 0.01 16.49
C LEU A 213 -4.64 -0.35 15.23
N LYS A 214 -4.65 0.54 14.25
CA LYS A 214 -4.07 0.28 12.93
C LYS A 214 -3.47 1.54 12.32
N TYR A 215 -2.56 1.31 11.39
CA TYR A 215 -2.13 2.24 10.37
C TYR A 215 -2.72 1.85 9.02
N LYS A 216 -2.60 2.72 8.04
CA LYS A 216 -2.99 2.45 6.65
C LYS A 216 -1.83 2.81 5.73
N ALA A 217 -1.45 1.87 4.86
CA ALA A 217 -0.54 2.13 3.77
C ALA A 217 -1.33 2.39 2.49
N HIS A 218 -1.07 3.51 1.84
CA HIS A 218 -1.55 3.85 0.51
C HIS A 218 -0.42 3.53 -0.47
N ILE A 219 -0.59 2.48 -1.25
CA ILE A 219 0.42 1.99 -2.19
C ILE A 219 0.00 2.33 -3.60
N SER A 220 0.88 3.00 -4.34
CA SER A 220 0.68 3.30 -5.76
C SER A 220 1.75 2.61 -6.59
N ILE A 221 1.32 1.96 -7.66
CA ILE A 221 2.18 1.19 -8.55
C ILE A 221 2.03 1.64 -10.00
N ASP A 222 3.10 1.48 -10.77
CA ASP A 222 3.02 1.44 -12.23
C ASP A 222 2.19 0.23 -12.66
N ALA A 223 1.17 0.43 -13.50
CA ALA A 223 0.24 -0.62 -13.85
C ALA A 223 0.89 -1.73 -14.71
N ASP A 224 1.89 -1.41 -15.50
CA ASP A 224 2.50 -2.35 -16.44
C ASP A 224 3.55 -3.23 -15.75
N SER A 225 4.48 -2.62 -15.04
CA SER A 225 5.59 -3.32 -14.38
C SER A 225 5.27 -3.78 -12.95
N ARG A 226 4.25 -3.19 -12.31
CA ARG A 226 3.94 -3.36 -10.89
C ARG A 226 5.04 -2.81 -9.96
N VAL A 227 5.93 -1.94 -10.44
CA VAL A 227 6.89 -1.22 -9.62
C VAL A 227 6.14 -0.30 -8.67
N ILE A 228 6.45 -0.35 -7.39
CA ILE A 228 5.87 0.54 -6.37
C ILE A 228 6.52 1.91 -6.53
N LEU A 229 5.70 2.93 -6.82
CA LEU A 229 6.14 4.31 -7.01
C LEU A 229 5.95 5.14 -5.74
N ASP A 230 5.02 4.73 -4.88
CA ASP A 230 4.74 5.39 -3.62
C ASP A 230 4.17 4.41 -2.59
N SER A 231 4.52 4.64 -1.33
CA SER A 231 3.99 3.89 -0.19
C SER A 231 3.84 4.85 1.00
N LYS A 232 2.69 5.52 1.10
CA LYS A 232 2.42 6.50 2.16
C LYS A 232 1.69 5.88 3.33
N ILE A 233 2.24 6.05 4.53
CA ILE A 233 1.62 5.62 5.78
C ILE A 233 0.79 6.77 6.37
N THR A 234 -0.42 6.42 6.82
CA THR A 234 -1.31 7.31 7.56
C THR A 234 -1.88 6.58 8.78
N THR A 235 -2.54 7.34 9.66
CA THR A 235 -3.34 6.70 10.71
C THR A 235 -4.47 5.86 10.10
N GLY A 236 -4.81 4.74 10.71
CA GLY A 236 -5.76 3.77 10.16
C GLY A 236 -7.15 4.29 9.88
N SER A 237 -7.59 5.34 10.59
CA SER A 237 -8.91 5.95 10.45
C SER A 237 -9.00 7.03 9.36
N LEU A 238 -7.88 7.46 8.78
CA LEU A 238 -7.90 8.47 7.73
C LEU A 238 -8.57 7.91 6.48
N HIS A 239 -9.47 8.70 5.89
CA HIS A 239 -10.20 8.29 4.69
C HIS A 239 -9.30 8.42 3.45
N GLU A 240 -9.37 7.46 2.55
CA GLU A 240 -8.54 7.38 1.34
C GLU A 240 -8.66 8.62 0.45
N THR A 241 -9.85 9.22 0.37
CA THR A 241 -10.11 10.42 -0.45
C THR A 241 -9.29 11.62 -0.04
N GLN A 242 -8.87 11.71 1.24
CA GLN A 242 -8.16 12.88 1.77
C GLN A 242 -6.69 12.96 1.35
N VAL A 243 -6.10 11.83 0.99
CA VAL A 243 -4.68 11.75 0.63
C VAL A 243 -4.44 11.50 -0.85
N TYR A 244 -5.48 11.12 -1.59
CA TYR A 244 -5.33 10.55 -2.91
C TYR A 244 -4.73 11.51 -3.93
N LEU A 245 -5.32 12.70 -4.07
CA LEU A 245 -4.84 13.70 -5.04
C LEU A 245 -3.39 14.09 -4.75
N ASP A 246 -3.08 14.39 -3.50
CA ASP A 246 -1.72 14.77 -3.09
C ASP A 246 -0.70 13.69 -3.48
N ARG A 247 -1.07 12.40 -3.33
CA ARG A 247 -0.14 11.30 -3.67
C ARG A 247 0.02 11.12 -5.17
N ILE A 248 -1.05 11.23 -5.96
CA ILE A 248 -0.96 11.14 -7.43
C ILE A 248 -0.09 12.28 -7.98
N PHE A 249 -0.31 13.52 -7.52
CA PHE A 249 0.49 14.66 -7.98
C PHE A 249 1.92 14.63 -7.42
N TYR A 250 2.12 14.11 -6.21
CA TYR A 250 3.45 13.86 -5.68
C TYR A 250 4.25 12.92 -6.58
N ILE A 251 3.69 11.77 -6.96
CA ILE A 251 4.32 10.80 -7.86
C ILE A 251 4.61 11.44 -9.22
N LYS A 252 3.60 12.11 -9.81
CA LYS A 252 3.69 12.78 -11.11
C LYS A 252 4.85 13.78 -11.14
N ASN A 253 4.94 14.63 -10.13
CA ASN A 253 5.95 15.70 -10.08
C ASN A 253 7.33 15.17 -9.69
N LYS A 254 7.40 14.20 -8.76
CA LYS A 254 8.66 13.67 -8.26
C LYS A 254 9.43 12.91 -9.33
N TYR A 255 8.75 12.05 -10.06
CA TYR A 255 9.37 11.22 -11.10
C TYR A 255 9.11 11.70 -12.53
N GLN A 256 8.50 12.90 -12.69
CA GLN A 256 8.17 13.50 -14.00
C GLN A 256 7.39 12.54 -14.92
N LEU A 257 6.41 11.80 -14.35
CA LEU A 257 5.69 10.76 -15.06
C LEU A 257 4.54 11.32 -15.91
N PRO A 258 4.29 10.77 -17.11
CA PRO A 258 3.20 11.19 -18.01
C PRO A 258 1.87 10.52 -17.60
N ILE A 259 1.43 10.70 -16.35
CA ILE A 259 0.23 10.05 -15.83
C ILE A 259 -0.99 10.50 -16.63
N SER A 260 -1.61 9.56 -17.34
CA SER A 260 -2.82 9.77 -18.13
C SER A 260 -4.02 8.95 -17.64
N VAL A 261 -3.77 7.88 -16.86
CA VAL A 261 -4.80 6.98 -16.34
C VAL A 261 -4.54 6.67 -14.87
N VAL A 262 -5.58 6.75 -14.05
CA VAL A 262 -5.54 6.29 -12.66
C VAL A 262 -6.65 5.29 -12.38
N ILE A 263 -6.32 4.26 -11.61
CA ILE A 263 -7.19 3.15 -11.26
C ILE A 263 -7.12 2.97 -9.74
N ALA A 264 -8.26 3.03 -9.06
CA ALA A 264 -8.32 2.83 -7.62
C ALA A 264 -9.63 2.17 -7.19
N ASP A 265 -9.74 1.79 -5.92
CA ASP A 265 -10.96 1.25 -5.38
C ASP A 265 -12.00 2.35 -5.06
N ARG A 266 -13.19 1.92 -4.65
CA ARG A 266 -14.29 2.81 -4.26
C ARG A 266 -13.92 3.77 -3.12
N GLY A 267 -13.01 3.39 -2.23
CA GLY A 267 -12.58 4.22 -1.12
C GLY A 267 -12.00 5.56 -1.55
N TYR A 268 -11.45 5.65 -2.76
CA TYR A 268 -10.88 6.87 -3.36
C TYR A 268 -11.88 7.68 -4.20
N GLY A 269 -13.09 7.14 -4.47
CA GLY A 269 -14.05 7.63 -5.45
C GLY A 269 -14.97 8.75 -4.99
N SER A 270 -14.45 9.84 -4.42
CA SER A 270 -15.25 11.05 -4.21
C SER A 270 -15.47 11.81 -5.54
N ALA A 271 -16.62 12.51 -5.66
CA ALA A 271 -16.90 13.33 -6.83
C ALA A 271 -15.78 14.36 -7.06
N GLU A 272 -15.32 15.00 -6.00
CA GLU A 272 -14.28 16.03 -6.02
C GLU A 272 -12.96 15.48 -6.61
N ASN A 273 -12.51 14.30 -6.14
CA ASN A 273 -11.29 13.68 -6.64
C ASN A 273 -11.40 13.31 -8.12
N ILE A 274 -12.52 12.72 -8.53
CA ILE A 274 -12.70 12.27 -9.91
C ILE A 274 -12.81 13.48 -10.85
N GLN A 275 -13.62 14.48 -10.50
CA GLN A 275 -13.77 15.71 -11.31
C GLN A 275 -12.44 16.45 -11.44
N PHE A 276 -11.67 16.56 -10.36
CA PHE A 276 -10.38 17.23 -10.39
C PHE A 276 -9.38 16.49 -11.30
N LEU A 277 -9.27 15.17 -11.19
CA LEU A 277 -8.38 14.39 -12.06
C LEU A 277 -8.80 14.49 -13.53
N GLN A 278 -10.10 14.44 -13.83
CA GLN A 278 -10.63 14.61 -15.18
C GLN A 278 -10.35 16.01 -15.75
N SER A 279 -10.43 17.07 -14.92
CA SER A 279 -10.06 18.42 -15.33
C SER A 279 -8.57 18.56 -15.68
N GLN A 280 -7.73 17.67 -15.17
CA GLN A 280 -6.30 17.56 -15.50
C GLN A 280 -6.01 16.60 -16.67
N ASN A 281 -7.03 16.24 -17.46
CA ASN A 281 -6.96 15.28 -18.55
C ASN A 281 -6.49 13.86 -18.13
N ILE A 282 -6.72 13.48 -16.87
CA ILE A 282 -6.42 12.15 -16.36
C ILE A 282 -7.69 11.30 -16.37
N THR A 283 -7.67 10.22 -17.14
CA THR A 283 -8.76 9.24 -17.16
C THR A 283 -8.83 8.47 -15.85
N THR A 284 -10.01 8.40 -15.24
CA THR A 284 -10.20 7.77 -13.94
C THR A 284 -11.00 6.46 -14.09
N TYR A 285 -10.52 5.37 -13.53
CA TYR A 285 -11.27 4.12 -13.36
C TYR A 285 -11.44 3.86 -11.84
N ILE A 286 -12.27 4.70 -11.21
CA ILE A 286 -12.50 4.71 -9.76
C ILE A 286 -14.01 4.66 -9.54
N PRO A 287 -14.56 3.58 -8.91
CA PRO A 287 -15.98 3.52 -8.63
C PRO A 287 -16.41 4.61 -7.65
N LEU A 288 -17.58 5.20 -7.89
CA LEU A 288 -18.14 6.21 -6.99
C LEU A 288 -18.35 5.68 -5.57
N PHE A 289 -17.93 6.47 -4.58
CA PHE A 289 -18.08 6.13 -3.17
C PHE A 289 -19.54 6.10 -2.70
N SER A 290 -20.41 6.93 -3.29
CA SER A 290 -21.74 7.18 -2.76
C SER A 290 -22.79 6.16 -3.19
N SER A 291 -23.38 5.47 -2.21
CA SER A 291 -24.64 4.73 -2.37
C SER A 291 -25.87 5.64 -2.57
N ARG A 292 -25.74 6.95 -2.30
CA ARG A 292 -26.86 7.90 -2.39
C ARG A 292 -27.22 8.25 -3.83
N SER A 293 -26.23 8.35 -4.73
CA SER A 293 -26.47 8.57 -6.15
C SER A 293 -27.27 7.43 -6.79
N GLY A 294 -26.95 6.19 -6.44
CA GLY A 294 -27.70 5.02 -6.92
C GLY A 294 -29.16 4.95 -6.46
N LYS A 295 -29.51 5.60 -5.32
CA LYS A 295 -30.89 5.69 -4.89
C LYS A 295 -31.70 6.69 -5.71
N VAL A 296 -31.10 7.78 -6.17
CA VAL A 296 -31.79 8.78 -7.01
C VAL A 296 -32.06 8.21 -8.39
N VAL A 297 -31.09 7.55 -9.00
CA VAL A 297 -31.27 6.85 -10.30
C VAL A 297 -32.40 5.80 -10.21
N LYS A 298 -32.43 5.00 -9.14
CA LYS A 298 -33.52 4.05 -8.91
C LYS A 298 -34.90 4.70 -8.75
N LEU A 299 -34.95 5.93 -8.21
CA LEU A 299 -36.19 6.69 -8.11
C LEU A 299 -36.67 7.16 -9.49
N GLU A 300 -35.75 7.59 -10.37
CA GLU A 300 -36.06 7.97 -11.76
C GLU A 300 -36.53 6.76 -12.56
N GLU A 301 -35.92 5.60 -12.41
CA GLU A 301 -36.39 4.32 -12.98
C GLU A 301 -37.80 3.93 -12.46
N GLN A 302 -38.18 4.39 -11.28
CA GLN A 302 -39.49 4.15 -10.66
C GLN A 302 -40.51 5.28 -10.88
N GLY A 303 -40.26 6.14 -11.85
CA GLY A 303 -41.18 7.15 -12.32
C GLY A 303 -41.13 8.50 -11.56
N PHE A 304 -40.03 8.77 -10.84
CA PHE A 304 -39.77 10.11 -10.28
C PHE A 304 -38.96 10.91 -11.28
N ILE A 305 -39.56 11.89 -11.93
CA ILE A 305 -38.94 12.70 -12.98
C ILE A 305 -38.52 14.06 -12.39
N PHE A 306 -37.27 14.45 -12.63
CA PHE A 306 -36.76 15.76 -12.26
C PHE A 306 -37.00 16.77 -13.41
N ASP A 307 -37.66 17.87 -13.09
CA ASP A 307 -37.82 19.01 -13.99
C ASP A 307 -36.75 20.07 -13.70
N ASP A 308 -35.76 20.18 -14.56
CA ASP A 308 -34.67 21.16 -14.43
C ASP A 308 -35.18 22.61 -14.54
N ARG A 309 -36.29 22.88 -15.29
CA ARG A 309 -36.80 24.23 -15.51
C ARG A 309 -37.51 24.76 -14.27
N ASN A 310 -38.31 23.90 -13.66
CA ASN A 310 -39.09 24.27 -12.48
C ASN A 310 -38.37 23.92 -11.17
N ASN A 311 -37.25 23.25 -11.25
CA ASN A 311 -36.46 22.77 -10.11
C ASN A 311 -37.31 21.94 -9.12
N GLU A 312 -38.08 20.97 -9.63
CA GLU A 312 -38.96 20.13 -8.85
C GLU A 312 -38.93 18.67 -9.31
N TYR A 313 -39.36 17.75 -8.45
CA TYR A 313 -39.62 16.37 -8.83
C TYR A 313 -41.09 16.12 -9.02
N THR A 314 -41.44 15.38 -10.07
CA THR A 314 -42.77 14.80 -10.20
C THR A 314 -42.72 13.34 -9.83
N CYS A 315 -43.54 12.85 -8.92
CA CYS A 315 -43.61 11.43 -8.55
C CYS A 315 -44.39 10.61 -9.57
N SER A 316 -44.35 9.28 -9.49
CA SER A 316 -45.08 8.33 -10.36
C SER A 316 -46.61 8.52 -10.36
N GLN A 317 -47.15 9.25 -9.39
CA GLN A 317 -48.58 9.60 -9.29
C GLN A 317 -48.85 11.06 -9.71
N GLY A 318 -47.91 11.70 -10.43
CA GLY A 318 -48.08 13.06 -10.94
C GLY A 318 -48.04 14.17 -9.87
N LYS A 319 -47.61 13.91 -8.64
CA LYS A 319 -47.53 14.92 -7.58
C LYS A 319 -46.14 15.54 -7.49
N ALA A 320 -46.08 16.86 -7.28
CA ALA A 320 -44.84 17.61 -7.19
C ALA A 320 -44.16 17.49 -5.83
N LEU A 321 -42.84 17.31 -5.84
CA LEU A 321 -41.99 17.48 -4.67
C LEU A 321 -41.14 18.74 -4.89
N LEU A 322 -41.33 19.74 -4.04
CA LEU A 322 -40.73 21.05 -4.15
C LEU A 322 -39.42 21.15 -3.36
N PRO A 323 -38.45 21.96 -3.79
CA PRO A 323 -37.23 22.22 -3.01
C PRO A 323 -37.59 22.89 -1.68
N ARG A 324 -37.09 22.36 -0.57
CA ARG A 324 -37.42 22.85 0.77
C ARG A 324 -36.19 23.11 1.64
N ILE A 325 -35.12 22.35 1.46
CA ILE A 325 -33.91 22.50 2.27
C ILE A 325 -32.73 22.42 1.33
N ILE A 326 -31.93 23.46 1.26
CA ILE A 326 -30.67 23.52 0.50
C ILE A 326 -29.54 23.32 1.51
N ASN A 327 -28.73 22.30 1.29
CA ASN A 327 -27.57 21.96 2.08
C ASN A 327 -26.29 22.14 1.25
N ARG A 328 -25.13 22.15 1.90
CA ARG A 328 -23.81 22.17 1.24
C ARG A 328 -23.65 21.09 0.15
N ASN A 329 -24.31 19.94 0.29
CA ASN A 329 -24.12 18.78 -0.57
C ASN A 329 -25.27 18.55 -1.58
N GLY A 330 -26.37 19.30 -1.48
CA GLY A 330 -27.53 19.12 -2.35
C GLY A 330 -28.82 19.69 -1.77
N THR A 331 -29.91 19.43 -2.47
CA THR A 331 -31.24 19.93 -2.13
C THR A 331 -32.16 18.78 -1.73
N ILE A 332 -32.96 19.01 -0.70
CA ILE A 332 -34.04 18.10 -0.28
C ILE A 332 -35.37 18.61 -0.83
N TYR A 333 -35.98 17.82 -1.69
CA TYR A 333 -37.31 18.03 -2.26
C TYR A 333 -38.34 17.31 -1.39
N LYS A 334 -39.48 17.95 -1.13
CA LYS A 334 -40.55 17.39 -0.28
C LYS A 334 -41.89 17.49 -0.95
N SER A 335 -42.72 16.46 -0.77
CA SER A 335 -44.13 16.46 -1.11
C SER A 335 -44.93 17.31 -0.14
N LYS A 336 -46.16 17.70 -0.50
CA LYS A 336 -47.17 18.14 0.43
C LYS A 336 -47.74 16.93 1.19
N ALA A 337 -48.14 17.10 2.45
CA ALA A 337 -48.69 16.02 3.24
C ALA A 337 -50.05 15.53 2.67
N THR A 338 -50.86 16.45 2.16
CA THR A 338 -52.14 16.17 1.49
C THR A 338 -51.98 15.30 0.24
N ASP A 339 -50.88 15.46 -0.53
CA ASP A 339 -50.67 14.72 -1.76
C ASP A 339 -50.33 13.24 -1.52
N CYS A 340 -49.83 12.91 -0.32
CA CYS A 340 -49.42 11.57 0.03
C CYS A 340 -50.35 10.89 1.08
N ALA A 341 -51.32 11.59 1.66
CA ALA A 341 -52.23 11.04 2.66
C ALA A 341 -53.09 9.90 2.06
N ASP A 342 -53.67 10.15 0.89
CA ASP A 342 -54.59 9.23 0.20
C ASP A 342 -53.92 8.58 -1.05
N CYS A 343 -52.59 8.50 -1.07
CA CYS A 343 -51.86 7.97 -2.20
C CYS A 343 -51.96 6.44 -2.28
N LEU A 344 -52.38 5.91 -3.41
CA LEU A 344 -52.59 4.49 -3.67
C LEU A 344 -51.31 3.65 -3.50
N VAL A 345 -50.15 4.24 -3.73
CA VAL A 345 -48.83 3.58 -3.60
C VAL A 345 -48.10 4.02 -2.31
N GLN A 346 -48.78 4.58 -1.32
CA GLN A 346 -48.16 5.14 -0.12
C GLN A 346 -47.24 4.16 0.61
N THR A 347 -47.64 2.91 0.78
CA THR A 347 -46.90 1.86 1.49
C THR A 347 -45.67 1.42 0.74
N ASN A 348 -45.70 1.42 -0.58
CA ASN A 348 -44.63 0.97 -1.48
C ASN A 348 -43.88 2.12 -2.14
N CYS A 349 -44.11 3.36 -1.70
CA CYS A 349 -43.45 4.52 -2.28
C CYS A 349 -41.93 4.49 -2.00
N PRO A 350 -41.09 4.54 -3.03
CA PRO A 350 -39.61 4.46 -2.88
C PRO A 350 -39.01 5.74 -2.28
N ALA A 351 -39.71 6.88 -2.30
CA ALA A 351 -39.22 8.09 -1.69
C ALA A 351 -39.15 7.97 -0.15
N ASN A 352 -38.15 8.56 0.47
CA ASN A 352 -37.92 8.42 1.90
C ASN A 352 -39.03 9.09 2.72
N LEU A 353 -39.51 8.39 3.77
CA LEU A 353 -40.36 8.98 4.78
C LEU A 353 -39.57 9.87 5.72
N ARG A 354 -40.15 11.00 6.12
CA ARG A 354 -39.60 11.80 7.21
C ARG A 354 -39.85 11.08 8.55
N LYS A 355 -38.86 11.03 9.42
CA LYS A 355 -38.87 10.27 10.68
C LYS A 355 -40.09 10.59 11.59
N TYR A 356 -40.68 11.76 11.46
CA TYR A 356 -41.81 12.25 12.30
C TYR A 356 -43.07 12.62 11.50
N SER A 357 -43.17 12.16 10.23
CA SER A 357 -44.36 12.43 9.41
C SER A 357 -44.69 11.23 8.55
N GLN A 358 -45.88 10.68 8.70
CA GLN A 358 -46.30 9.50 7.91
C GLN A 358 -46.63 9.84 6.46
N HIS A 359 -46.85 11.11 6.12
CA HIS A 359 -47.34 11.53 4.80
C HIS A 359 -46.39 12.37 3.99
N ILE A 360 -45.31 12.91 4.57
CA ILE A 360 -44.34 13.72 3.81
C ILE A 360 -43.23 12.86 3.28
N ARG A 361 -43.15 12.74 1.96
CA ARG A 361 -42.04 12.08 1.25
C ARG A 361 -40.95 13.08 0.94
N HIS A 362 -39.70 12.64 0.90
CA HIS A 362 -38.59 13.48 0.53
C HIS A 362 -37.54 12.76 -0.33
N ILE A 363 -36.94 13.50 -1.25
CA ILE A 363 -35.84 13.08 -2.11
C ILE A 363 -34.69 14.03 -1.88
N PHE A 364 -33.50 13.50 -1.69
CA PHE A 364 -32.26 14.27 -1.67
C PHE A 364 -31.61 14.19 -3.05
N ARG A 365 -31.42 15.33 -3.71
CA ARG A 365 -30.68 15.46 -4.96
C ARG A 365 -29.36 16.17 -4.68
N SER A 366 -28.24 15.52 -5.03
CA SER A 366 -26.89 16.11 -4.89
C SER A 366 -26.68 17.24 -5.90
N HIS A 367 -25.88 18.24 -5.57
CA HIS A 367 -25.42 19.24 -6.55
C HIS A 367 -24.63 18.60 -7.71
N ASN A 368 -23.97 17.47 -7.46
CA ASN A 368 -23.22 16.70 -8.46
C ASN A 368 -24.05 15.58 -9.12
N GLN A 369 -25.39 15.66 -9.09
CA GLN A 369 -26.25 14.56 -9.56
C GLN A 369 -25.99 14.18 -11.02
N LYS A 370 -25.91 15.15 -11.93
CA LYS A 370 -25.62 14.92 -13.36
C LYS A 370 -24.25 14.22 -13.57
N PHE A 371 -23.28 14.62 -12.77
CA PHE A 371 -21.94 13.96 -12.77
C PHE A 371 -22.06 12.50 -12.31
N PHE A 372 -22.82 12.23 -11.26
CA PHE A 372 -23.00 10.85 -10.76
C PHE A 372 -23.71 9.96 -11.78
N GLU A 373 -24.69 10.45 -12.49
CA GLU A 373 -25.40 9.73 -13.57
C GLU A 373 -24.44 9.37 -14.72
N THR A 374 -23.66 10.36 -15.18
CA THR A 374 -22.66 10.15 -16.23
C THR A 374 -21.60 9.13 -15.81
N GLU A 375 -21.05 9.25 -14.59
CA GLU A 375 -20.05 8.32 -14.09
C GLU A 375 -20.63 6.90 -13.90
N GLN A 376 -21.88 6.78 -13.48
CA GLN A 376 -22.53 5.49 -13.31
C GLN A 376 -22.70 4.76 -14.65
N GLN A 377 -23.07 5.49 -15.72
CA GLN A 377 -23.09 4.94 -17.08
C GLN A 377 -21.69 4.54 -17.56
N ARG A 378 -20.66 5.37 -17.23
CA ARG A 378 -19.27 5.08 -17.57
C ARG A 378 -18.74 3.84 -16.87
N MET A 379 -19.15 3.63 -15.60
CA MET A 379 -18.79 2.45 -14.81
C MET A 379 -19.29 1.13 -15.42
N GLN A 380 -20.35 1.14 -16.22
CA GLN A 380 -20.88 -0.05 -16.89
C GLN A 380 -20.09 -0.44 -18.14
N LYS A 381 -19.25 0.46 -18.67
CA LYS A 381 -18.47 0.20 -19.88
C LYS A 381 -17.43 -0.90 -19.66
N PHE A 382 -17.21 -1.70 -20.70
CA PHE A 382 -16.26 -2.83 -20.70
C PHE A 382 -14.84 -2.42 -20.22
N LEU A 383 -14.32 -1.30 -20.74
CA LEU A 383 -12.99 -0.80 -20.35
C LEU A 383 -12.89 -0.45 -18.86
N PHE A 384 -13.96 0.11 -18.29
CA PHE A 384 -13.98 0.42 -16.87
C PHE A 384 -13.92 -0.85 -16.02
N GLN A 385 -14.77 -1.82 -16.33
CA GLN A 385 -14.81 -3.11 -15.63
C GLN A 385 -13.51 -3.90 -15.83
N GLY A 386 -12.92 -3.86 -17.01
CA GLY A 386 -11.62 -4.46 -17.31
C GLY A 386 -10.50 -3.87 -16.46
N SER A 387 -10.46 -2.53 -16.33
CA SER A 387 -9.46 -1.83 -15.50
C SER A 387 -9.60 -2.17 -14.01
N LEU A 388 -10.83 -2.32 -13.50
CA LEU A 388 -11.04 -2.76 -12.12
C LEU A 388 -10.57 -4.20 -11.86
N LYS A 389 -10.82 -5.11 -12.82
CA LYS A 389 -10.32 -6.49 -12.74
C LYS A 389 -8.79 -6.52 -12.77
N GLU A 390 -8.18 -5.71 -13.65
CA GLU A 390 -6.73 -5.57 -13.70
C GLU A 390 -6.15 -5.08 -12.37
N ARG A 391 -6.77 -4.08 -11.74
CA ARG A 391 -6.39 -3.60 -10.42
C ARG A 391 -6.35 -4.73 -9.40
N MET A 392 -7.40 -5.54 -9.33
CA MET A 392 -7.53 -6.59 -8.32
C MET A 392 -6.29 -7.50 -8.29
N TRP A 393 -5.95 -8.14 -9.39
CA TRP A 393 -4.84 -9.09 -9.37
C TRP A 393 -3.45 -8.43 -9.32
N LYS A 394 -3.30 -7.20 -9.85
CA LYS A 394 -2.00 -6.51 -9.85
C LYS A 394 -1.61 -6.01 -8.46
N ILE A 395 -2.49 -5.27 -7.78
CA ILE A 395 -2.12 -4.64 -6.51
C ILE A 395 -2.42 -5.53 -5.30
N GLU A 396 -3.46 -6.38 -5.35
CA GLU A 396 -3.73 -7.32 -4.26
C GLU A 396 -2.60 -8.33 -4.08
N GLY A 397 -2.00 -8.80 -5.19
CA GLY A 397 -0.83 -9.66 -5.15
C GLY A 397 0.38 -8.97 -4.49
N ILE A 398 0.58 -7.67 -4.72
CA ILE A 398 1.63 -6.88 -4.07
C ILE A 398 1.35 -6.74 -2.57
N ASN A 399 0.12 -6.38 -2.21
CA ASN A 399 -0.31 -6.26 -0.82
C ASN A 399 -0.17 -7.59 -0.07
N ALA A 400 -0.52 -8.70 -0.71
CA ALA A 400 -0.37 -10.05 -0.15
C ALA A 400 1.11 -10.41 0.05
N GLU A 401 1.97 -10.15 -0.94
CA GLU A 401 3.42 -10.39 -0.84
C GLU A 401 4.04 -9.53 0.27
N ALA A 402 3.73 -8.22 0.30
CA ALA A 402 4.21 -7.30 1.32
C ALA A 402 3.83 -7.75 2.73
N LYS A 403 2.59 -8.20 2.92
CA LYS A 403 2.10 -8.65 4.24
C LYS A 403 2.64 -10.01 4.66
N ASN A 404 2.63 -10.98 3.77
CA ASN A 404 2.92 -12.37 4.12
C ASN A 404 4.42 -12.70 4.08
N ARG A 405 5.19 -11.97 3.24
CA ARG A 405 6.60 -12.29 2.99
C ARG A 405 7.58 -11.19 3.42
N HIS A 406 7.09 -9.98 3.74
CA HIS A 406 7.97 -8.84 4.06
C HIS A 406 7.52 -8.05 5.30
N GLY A 407 6.57 -8.59 6.07
CA GLY A 407 6.21 -8.08 7.39
C GLY A 407 5.29 -6.84 7.40
N LEU A 408 4.59 -6.49 6.29
CA LEU A 408 3.66 -5.35 6.30
C LEU A 408 2.34 -5.63 7.03
N LYS A 409 2.12 -6.84 7.52
CA LYS A 409 0.90 -7.20 8.25
C LYS A 409 0.78 -6.45 9.57
N ARG A 410 1.92 -6.29 10.28
CA ARG A 410 2.04 -5.61 11.56
C ARG A 410 3.17 -4.59 11.55
N ALA A 411 2.96 -3.46 12.20
CA ALA A 411 4.01 -2.46 12.41
C ALA A 411 5.11 -3.05 13.31
N LYS A 412 6.36 -2.98 12.84
CA LYS A 412 7.56 -3.32 13.63
C LYS A 412 7.90 -2.23 14.64
N TYR A 413 7.43 -1.02 14.38
CA TYR A 413 7.76 0.18 15.12
C TYR A 413 6.49 0.94 15.49
N ARG A 414 6.62 1.91 16.39
CA ARG A 414 5.57 2.82 16.82
C ARG A 414 5.83 4.21 16.25
N GLY A 415 4.75 4.92 15.94
CA GLY A 415 4.79 6.25 15.34
C GLY A 415 4.83 6.21 13.80
N LEU A 416 4.17 7.21 13.16
CA LEU A 416 4.03 7.31 11.70
C LEU A 416 5.37 7.29 10.97
N GLU A 417 6.37 8.02 11.48
CA GLU A 417 7.69 8.10 10.83
C GLU A 417 8.40 6.76 10.77
N LYS A 418 8.40 6.00 11.86
CA LYS A 418 9.08 4.69 11.91
C LYS A 418 8.33 3.64 11.10
N VAL A 419 7.00 3.68 11.08
CA VAL A 419 6.20 2.79 10.23
C VAL A 419 6.36 3.17 8.74
N GLN A 420 6.58 4.46 8.44
CA GLN A 420 6.95 4.90 7.08
C GLN A 420 8.29 4.31 6.62
N ILE A 421 9.30 4.24 7.50
CA ILE A 421 10.57 3.54 7.20
C ILE A 421 10.30 2.09 6.81
N GLN A 422 9.49 1.37 7.57
CA GLN A 422 9.12 -0.02 7.26
C GLN A 422 8.48 -0.13 5.87
N ALA A 423 7.53 0.75 5.55
CA ALA A 423 6.85 0.73 4.26
C ALA A 423 7.80 1.04 3.09
N ASN A 424 8.68 2.03 3.23
CA ASN A 424 9.68 2.39 2.22
C ASN A 424 10.64 1.22 1.96
N MET A 425 11.14 0.57 3.01
CA MET A 425 12.05 -0.56 2.86
C MET A 425 11.37 -1.78 2.24
N ILE A 426 10.12 -2.07 2.59
CA ILE A 426 9.34 -3.14 1.95
C ILE A 426 9.11 -2.82 0.47
N GLY A 427 8.74 -1.58 0.15
CA GLY A 427 8.58 -1.11 -1.22
C GLY A 427 9.88 -1.26 -2.03
N ALA A 428 11.01 -0.85 -1.47
CA ALA A 428 12.33 -1.01 -2.08
C ALA A 428 12.66 -2.48 -2.36
N VAL A 429 12.47 -3.36 -1.38
CA VAL A 429 12.73 -4.81 -1.54
C VAL A 429 11.85 -5.43 -2.63
N LEU A 430 10.57 -5.09 -2.68
CA LEU A 430 9.66 -5.57 -3.71
C LEU A 430 10.08 -5.07 -5.10
N ASN A 431 10.53 -3.83 -5.22
CA ASN A 431 11.04 -3.27 -6.46
C ASN A 431 12.36 -3.93 -6.89
N ILE A 432 13.30 -4.14 -5.98
CA ILE A 432 14.55 -4.87 -6.24
C ILE A 432 14.25 -6.28 -6.75
N LYS A 433 13.33 -7.01 -6.13
CA LYS A 433 12.94 -8.36 -6.59
C LYS A 433 12.36 -8.34 -8.01
N ARG A 434 11.54 -7.33 -8.35
CA ARG A 434 11.02 -7.14 -9.72
C ARG A 434 12.11 -6.83 -10.71
N LEU A 435 13.02 -5.95 -10.35
CA LEU A 435 14.18 -5.61 -11.18
C LEU A 435 15.05 -6.84 -11.47
N VAL A 436 15.37 -7.62 -10.43
CA VAL A 436 16.10 -8.90 -10.58
C VAL A 436 15.38 -9.85 -11.53
N ALA A 437 14.07 -10.00 -11.37
CA ALA A 437 13.27 -10.90 -12.20
C ALA A 437 13.20 -10.43 -13.66
N ALA A 438 13.03 -9.15 -13.90
CA ALA A 438 12.97 -8.57 -15.23
C ALA A 438 14.31 -8.71 -15.98
N LEU A 439 15.43 -8.39 -15.33
CA LEU A 439 16.76 -8.54 -15.91
C LEU A 439 17.11 -10.00 -16.19
N HIS A 440 16.70 -10.93 -15.31
CA HIS A 440 16.91 -12.36 -15.56
C HIS A 440 16.08 -12.85 -16.75
N ALA A 441 14.82 -12.43 -16.88
CA ALA A 441 13.99 -12.77 -18.02
C ALA A 441 14.59 -12.24 -19.34
N LEU A 442 15.05 -11.00 -19.35
CA LEU A 442 15.72 -10.39 -20.50
C LEU A 442 16.98 -11.17 -20.90
N PHE A 443 17.83 -11.53 -19.92
CA PHE A 443 19.03 -12.31 -20.15
C PHE A 443 18.71 -13.69 -20.74
N THR A 444 17.67 -14.37 -20.25
CA THR A 444 17.25 -15.68 -20.80
C THR A 444 16.77 -15.58 -22.24
N VAL A 445 16.04 -14.52 -22.59
CA VAL A 445 15.60 -14.25 -23.96
C VAL A 445 16.80 -14.00 -24.88
N ILE A 446 17.77 -13.19 -24.45
CA ILE A 446 18.98 -12.90 -25.22
C ILE A 446 19.78 -14.18 -25.47
N LEU A 447 19.97 -15.02 -24.44
CA LEU A 447 20.68 -16.30 -24.58
C LEU A 447 19.96 -17.25 -25.57
N ALA A 448 18.65 -17.35 -25.51
CA ALA A 448 17.86 -18.15 -26.45
C ALA A 448 18.01 -17.64 -27.88
N TRP A 449 18.03 -16.33 -28.09
CA TRP A 449 18.25 -15.70 -29.38
C TRP A 449 19.63 -15.97 -29.94
N LEU A 450 20.64 -15.82 -29.11
CA LEU A 450 22.04 -16.15 -29.49
C LEU A 450 22.20 -17.63 -29.87
N ALA A 451 21.58 -18.56 -29.13
CA ALA A 451 21.57 -19.97 -29.43
C ALA A 451 20.91 -20.28 -30.81
N ILE A 452 19.82 -19.59 -31.13
CA ILE A 452 19.16 -19.70 -32.46
C ILE A 452 20.09 -19.23 -33.56
N ILE A 453 20.77 -18.08 -33.39
CA ILE A 453 21.72 -17.54 -34.36
C ILE A 453 22.91 -18.49 -34.56
N CYS A 454 23.51 -19.00 -33.47
CA CYS A 454 24.62 -19.96 -33.55
C CYS A 454 24.22 -21.25 -34.29
N ASN A 455 23.01 -21.77 -33.99
CA ASN A 455 22.50 -22.96 -34.72
C ASN A 455 22.27 -22.69 -36.21
N SER A 456 21.78 -21.50 -36.55
CA SER A 456 21.57 -21.09 -37.95
C SER A 456 22.90 -20.97 -38.69
N LEU A 457 23.94 -20.39 -38.07
CA LEU A 457 25.28 -20.28 -38.63
C LEU A 457 25.94 -21.65 -38.82
N THR A 458 25.77 -22.58 -37.90
CA THR A 458 26.28 -23.96 -38.03
C THR A 458 25.58 -24.73 -39.14
N LEU A 459 24.29 -24.50 -39.39
CA LEU A 459 23.56 -25.07 -40.52
C LEU A 459 24.04 -24.49 -41.85
N ILE A 460 24.27 -23.18 -41.93
CA ILE A 460 24.79 -22.52 -43.15
C ILE A 460 26.21 -23.08 -43.49
N ASN A 461 27.12 -23.22 -42.52
CA ASN A 461 28.43 -23.78 -42.70
C ASN A 461 28.44 -25.29 -43.09
N ARG A 462 27.37 -26.03 -42.73
CA ARG A 462 27.17 -27.43 -43.19
C ARG A 462 26.65 -27.51 -44.62
N VAL A 463 25.86 -26.53 -45.05
CA VAL A 463 25.26 -26.47 -46.40
C VAL A 463 26.25 -25.89 -47.42
N TYR A 464 27.10 -24.96 -46.99
CA TYR A 464 28.16 -24.34 -47.81
C TYR A 464 29.53 -24.53 -47.12
N PRO A 465 30.17 -25.72 -47.25
CA PRO A 465 31.53 -25.87 -46.78
C PRO A 465 32.43 -24.96 -47.59
N ASN A 466 33.21 -24.10 -46.92
CA ASN A 466 34.24 -23.28 -47.58
C ASN A 466 35.22 -24.24 -48.27
N ASN A 467 35.08 -24.39 -49.58
CA ASN A 467 36.10 -24.95 -50.43
C ASN A 467 37.17 -23.86 -50.65
N GLY A 468 38.18 -23.80 -49.80
CA GLY A 468 39.40 -23.02 -49.94
C GLY A 468 40.59 -23.94 -49.89
#